data_fdcd81b29649ef6dbb763ad7418d7e2e
#
_entry.id   fdcd81b29649ef6dbb763ad7418d7e2e
#
_cell.length_a   1.000
_cell.length_b   1.000
_cell.length_c   1.000
_cell.angle_alpha   90.00
_cell.angle_beta   90.00
_cell.angle_gamma   90.00
#
_symmetry.space_group_name_H-M   'P 1'
#
loop_
_entity.id
_entity.type
_entity.pdbx_description
1 polymer ?
#
loop_
_entity_poly.entity_id
_entity_poly.type
_entity_poly.pdbx_seq_one_letter_code
_entity_poly.pdbx_strand_id
1 'polypeptide(L)'
;MKLEGQVRIPSGCAISAVISREGRRMTGEDIIRSMVPMHDRSNGLGGGFAAYGIYPEHREEYAFHIFFDDNTTRRECEAMLKEGFELVDAELIPIRIIPEITDIPHIWRYFVRPLNSVLARLQLDEKEFVARTVMDINTKLKGAYVFSSGKNMGTFKAVGYPEDVGRFYRLEEYEGYSWTAHGRYPTNTPGWWGGAHPFALLDTTVVHNGEISSYDANRRFIEMFGYSCDLLTDTEVITYIIDYLGRKLGLTYSEIANVIAAPFWSTIEKQEPKERERLTYLRNAFASLMVTGPFSILVGYTGGLMALNDRLKLRSMVVGEKDDTVYIASEECAIRVIQPELDKLWAPKGGEPVIVCLLYTSPS
;
A
#
# COMPACT_ATOMS: atom_id res chain seq x y z
N MET A 1 -19.30 -24.07 -27.83
CA MET A 1 -19.62 -25.14 -26.85
C MET A 1 -18.46 -25.19 -25.87
N LYS A 2 -18.64 -24.81 -24.59
CA LYS A 2 -17.60 -24.99 -23.57
C LYS A 2 -17.52 -26.47 -23.27
N LEU A 3 -16.34 -27.07 -23.41
CA LEU A 3 -16.11 -28.46 -23.06
C LEU A 3 -16.31 -28.62 -21.54
N GLU A 4 -17.13 -29.57 -21.15
CA GLU A 4 -17.26 -30.05 -19.76
C GLU A 4 -15.86 -30.48 -19.27
N GLY A 5 -15.40 -29.93 -18.15
CA GLY A 5 -14.06 -30.22 -17.59
C GLY A 5 -12.95 -29.22 -17.90
N GLN A 6 -13.24 -28.06 -18.50
CA GLN A 6 -12.26 -26.98 -18.53
C GLN A 6 -11.95 -26.52 -17.11
N VAL A 7 -10.66 -26.59 -16.75
CA VAL A 7 -10.13 -26.07 -15.47
C VAL A 7 -10.52 -24.60 -15.37
N ARG A 8 -11.22 -24.23 -14.30
CA ARG A 8 -11.48 -22.81 -14.00
C ARG A 8 -10.15 -22.18 -13.67
N ILE A 9 -9.74 -21.17 -14.43
CA ILE A 9 -8.62 -20.33 -14.08
C ILE A 9 -9.00 -19.57 -12.79
N PRO A 10 -8.26 -19.73 -11.68
CA PRO A 10 -8.52 -19.00 -10.46
C PRO A 10 -8.48 -17.50 -10.75
N SER A 11 -9.53 -16.78 -10.42
CA SER A 11 -9.61 -15.32 -10.58
C SER A 11 -9.67 -14.64 -9.22
N GLY A 12 -9.03 -13.52 -9.09
CA GLY A 12 -8.96 -12.71 -7.88
C GLY A 12 -7.60 -12.05 -7.76
N CYS A 13 -7.51 -10.95 -7.00
CA CYS A 13 -6.24 -10.23 -6.83
C CYS A 13 -5.13 -11.13 -6.28
N ALA A 14 -3.89 -10.76 -6.58
CA ALA A 14 -2.68 -11.35 -6.02
C ALA A 14 -1.92 -10.31 -5.21
N ILE A 15 -1.41 -10.67 -4.04
CA ILE A 15 -0.52 -9.84 -3.23
C ILE A 15 0.74 -10.63 -2.87
N SER A 16 1.86 -9.90 -2.80
CA SER A 16 3.15 -10.43 -2.35
C SER A 16 3.95 -9.36 -1.62
N ALA A 17 4.79 -9.75 -0.68
CA ALA A 17 5.73 -8.88 0.01
C ALA A 17 7.01 -9.61 0.41
N VAL A 18 8.09 -8.84 0.49
CA VAL A 18 9.37 -9.27 1.05
C VAL A 18 9.94 -8.14 1.90
N ILE A 19 10.45 -8.49 3.09
CA ILE A 19 11.11 -7.52 3.99
C ILE A 19 12.28 -8.16 4.71
N SER A 20 13.43 -7.47 4.72
CA SER A 20 14.59 -7.80 5.56
C SER A 20 14.45 -7.12 6.92
N ARG A 21 14.48 -7.88 8.02
CA ARG A 21 14.46 -7.34 9.39
C ARG A 21 15.73 -6.55 9.74
N GLU A 22 16.85 -6.86 9.10
CA GLU A 22 18.11 -6.15 9.30
C GLU A 22 18.27 -4.92 8.40
N GLY A 23 17.25 -4.62 7.58
CA GLY A 23 17.29 -3.49 6.66
C GLY A 23 18.19 -3.70 5.44
N ARG A 24 18.57 -4.96 5.15
CA ARG A 24 19.34 -5.30 3.94
C ARG A 24 18.52 -4.94 2.70
N ARG A 25 19.13 -4.16 1.83
CA ARG A 25 18.47 -3.72 0.59
C ARG A 25 18.53 -4.84 -0.46
N MET A 26 17.41 -5.07 -1.09
CA MET A 26 17.17 -6.09 -2.12
C MET A 26 16.64 -5.41 -3.37
N THR A 27 17.05 -5.89 -4.55
CA THR A 27 16.51 -5.36 -5.81
C THR A 27 15.03 -5.72 -5.98
N GLY A 28 14.34 -5.00 -6.86
CA GLY A 28 12.94 -5.32 -7.19
C GLY A 28 12.76 -6.59 -8.04
N GLU A 29 13.84 -7.30 -8.40
CA GLU A 29 13.74 -8.50 -9.22
C GLU A 29 12.95 -9.61 -8.53
N ASP A 30 13.23 -9.89 -7.26
CA ASP A 30 12.57 -10.96 -6.52
C ASP A 30 11.08 -10.70 -6.34
N ILE A 31 10.68 -9.47 -6.01
CA ILE A 31 9.25 -9.15 -5.86
C ILE A 31 8.52 -9.25 -7.20
N ILE A 32 9.14 -8.89 -8.32
CA ILE A 32 8.57 -9.11 -9.66
C ILE A 32 8.40 -10.60 -9.93
N ARG A 33 9.46 -11.40 -9.70
CA ARG A 33 9.42 -12.87 -9.90
C ARG A 33 8.36 -13.55 -9.05
N SER A 34 8.09 -13.07 -7.85
CA SER A 34 7.06 -13.61 -6.97
C SER A 34 5.64 -13.50 -7.55
N MET A 35 5.41 -12.53 -8.43
CA MET A 35 4.09 -12.32 -9.04
C MET A 35 3.82 -13.25 -10.21
N VAL A 36 4.87 -13.76 -10.89
CA VAL A 36 4.75 -14.61 -12.09
C VAL A 36 3.89 -15.87 -11.87
N PRO A 37 4.08 -16.66 -10.79
CA PRO A 37 3.23 -17.86 -10.56
C PRO A 37 1.77 -17.52 -10.27
N MET A 38 1.47 -16.26 -9.95
CA MET A 38 0.12 -15.76 -9.66
C MET A 38 -0.49 -14.96 -10.83
N HIS A 39 0.12 -15.03 -12.03
CA HIS A 39 -0.33 -14.29 -13.21
C HIS A 39 -1.84 -14.44 -13.47
N ASP A 40 -2.35 -15.67 -13.46
CA ASP A 40 -3.76 -15.98 -13.73
C ASP A 40 -4.74 -15.45 -12.67
N ARG A 41 -4.24 -14.97 -11.53
CA ARG A 41 -5.06 -14.26 -10.53
C ARG A 41 -5.33 -12.81 -10.91
N SER A 42 -4.55 -12.24 -11.82
CA SER A 42 -4.76 -10.89 -12.38
C SER A 42 -5.42 -10.97 -13.76
N ASN A 43 -5.98 -9.87 -14.24
CA ASN A 43 -6.50 -9.76 -15.59
C ASN A 43 -5.86 -8.60 -16.40
N GLY A 44 -4.73 -8.08 -15.92
CA GLY A 44 -4.00 -7.02 -16.58
C GLY A 44 -4.63 -5.61 -16.45
N LEU A 45 -5.71 -5.46 -15.69
CA LEU A 45 -6.36 -4.16 -15.47
C LEU A 45 -5.76 -3.35 -14.31
N GLY A 46 -4.54 -3.69 -13.91
CA GLY A 46 -3.74 -2.97 -12.95
C GLY A 46 -2.74 -3.85 -12.23
N GLY A 47 -1.55 -3.34 -12.07
CA GLY A 47 -0.46 -3.92 -11.28
C GLY A 47 0.35 -2.83 -10.62
N GLY A 48 1.10 -3.19 -9.59
CA GLY A 48 2.05 -2.25 -9.00
C GLY A 48 2.75 -2.74 -7.77
N PHE A 49 3.64 -1.87 -7.30
CA PHE A 49 4.62 -2.14 -6.27
C PHE A 49 4.76 -0.95 -5.33
N ALA A 50 5.12 -1.20 -4.09
CA ALA A 50 5.68 -0.20 -3.20
C ALA A 50 7.00 -0.69 -2.64
N ALA A 51 7.93 0.24 -2.43
CA ALA A 51 9.26 -0.06 -1.92
C ALA A 51 9.71 0.98 -0.90
N TYR A 52 10.47 0.53 0.09
CA TYR A 52 11.00 1.35 1.17
C TYR A 52 12.52 1.25 1.22
N GLY A 53 13.18 2.40 1.47
CA GLY A 53 14.64 2.50 1.46
C GLY A 53 15.24 2.75 0.08
N ILE A 54 14.42 3.13 -0.91
CA ILE A 54 14.84 3.25 -2.33
C ILE A 54 15.46 4.61 -2.69
N TYR A 55 15.33 5.62 -1.84
CA TYR A 55 15.89 6.96 -2.06
C TYR A 55 16.81 7.40 -0.92
N PRO A 56 17.94 6.71 -0.68
CA PRO A 56 18.79 6.97 0.48
C PRO A 56 19.39 8.39 0.49
N GLU A 57 19.59 9.00 -0.69
CA GLU A 57 20.11 10.37 -0.83
C GLU A 57 19.05 11.44 -0.59
N HIS A 58 17.76 11.06 -0.71
CA HIS A 58 16.59 11.89 -0.47
C HIS A 58 15.73 11.38 0.70
N ARG A 59 16.37 10.76 1.71
CA ARG A 59 15.66 10.12 2.83
C ARG A 59 14.89 11.09 3.71
N GLU A 60 15.26 12.37 3.71
CA GLU A 60 14.62 13.42 4.52
C GLU A 60 13.53 14.18 3.75
N GLU A 61 13.50 14.06 2.42
CA GLU A 61 12.51 14.67 1.55
C GLU A 61 11.31 13.74 1.34
N TYR A 62 10.15 14.33 1.09
CA TYR A 62 8.99 13.59 0.60
C TYR A 62 9.13 13.35 -0.90
N ALA A 63 9.06 12.08 -1.30
CA ALA A 63 9.09 11.67 -2.71
C ALA A 63 7.65 11.65 -3.26
N PHE A 64 7.25 12.73 -3.94
CA PHE A 64 5.95 12.78 -4.61
C PHE A 64 6.07 12.17 -6.00
N HIS A 65 5.41 11.03 -6.23
CA HIS A 65 5.19 10.52 -7.57
C HIS A 65 3.83 10.99 -8.05
N ILE A 66 3.80 11.63 -9.21
CA ILE A 66 2.60 12.28 -9.74
C ILE A 66 2.39 11.86 -11.20
N PHE A 67 1.16 11.43 -11.51
CA PHE A 67 0.68 11.33 -12.88
C PHE A 67 0.13 12.66 -13.33
N PHE A 68 0.44 13.03 -14.58
CA PHE A 68 -0.16 14.20 -15.22
C PHE A 68 -0.71 13.81 -16.59
N ASP A 69 -1.87 14.35 -16.92
CA ASP A 69 -2.48 14.19 -18.24
C ASP A 69 -1.69 14.99 -19.31
N ASP A 70 -1.18 16.16 -18.92
CA ASP A 70 -0.42 17.02 -19.81
C ASP A 70 0.58 17.95 -19.08
N ASN A 71 1.40 18.68 -19.85
CA ASN A 71 2.38 19.62 -19.35
C ASN A 71 1.78 20.90 -18.73
N THR A 72 0.55 21.27 -19.07
CA THR A 72 -0.12 22.45 -18.49
C THR A 72 -0.48 22.16 -17.06
N THR A 73 -1.16 21.02 -16.83
CA THR A 73 -1.51 20.51 -15.49
C THR A 73 -0.25 20.32 -14.62
N ARG A 74 0.84 19.81 -15.21
CA ARG A 74 2.12 19.70 -14.50
C ARG A 74 2.62 21.05 -13.98
N ARG A 75 2.62 22.10 -14.83
CA ARG A 75 3.07 23.45 -14.43
C ARG A 75 2.18 24.06 -13.35
N GLU A 76 0.88 23.84 -13.40
CA GLU A 76 -0.07 24.28 -12.37
C GLU A 76 0.22 23.57 -11.04
N CYS A 77 0.46 22.27 -11.07
CA CYS A 77 0.85 21.49 -9.89
C CYS A 77 2.19 21.99 -9.30
N GLU A 78 3.20 22.21 -10.14
CA GLU A 78 4.48 22.76 -9.69
C GLU A 78 4.35 24.16 -9.08
N ALA A 79 3.48 25.02 -9.61
CA ALA A 79 3.21 26.32 -9.03
C ALA A 79 2.58 26.17 -7.63
N MET A 80 1.60 25.28 -7.49
CA MET A 80 0.97 24.96 -6.21
C MET A 80 1.97 24.38 -5.19
N LEU A 81 2.85 23.46 -5.62
CA LEU A 81 3.88 22.90 -4.75
C LEU A 81 4.85 23.99 -4.26
N LYS A 82 5.29 24.90 -5.12
CA LYS A 82 6.21 25.99 -4.75
C LYS A 82 5.66 26.98 -3.73
N GLU A 83 4.35 27.05 -3.56
CA GLU A 83 3.73 27.89 -2.51
C GLU A 83 3.97 27.32 -1.09
N GLY A 84 4.13 26.00 -0.97
CA GLY A 84 4.23 25.32 0.31
C GLY A 84 5.50 24.54 0.54
N PHE A 85 6.28 24.28 -0.50
CA PHE A 85 7.45 23.41 -0.46
C PHE A 85 8.67 24.02 -1.15
N GLU A 86 9.83 23.66 -0.64
CA GLU A 86 11.07 23.70 -1.38
C GLU A 86 11.10 22.48 -2.33
N LEU A 87 11.27 22.71 -3.64
CA LEU A 87 11.53 21.64 -4.61
C LEU A 87 13.03 21.36 -4.62
N VAL A 88 13.42 20.26 -4.00
CA VAL A 88 14.85 19.87 -3.90
C VAL A 88 15.31 19.27 -5.21
N ASP A 89 14.52 18.38 -5.80
CA ASP A 89 14.77 17.79 -7.12
C ASP A 89 13.47 17.43 -7.82
N ALA A 90 13.50 17.34 -9.15
CA ALA A 90 12.35 16.98 -9.99
C ALA A 90 12.79 16.32 -11.28
N GLU A 91 12.28 15.13 -11.57
CA GLU A 91 12.64 14.36 -12.75
C GLU A 91 11.46 13.51 -13.27
N LEU A 92 11.53 13.13 -14.54
CA LEU A 92 10.70 12.03 -15.06
C LEU A 92 11.14 10.72 -14.39
N ILE A 93 10.20 9.94 -13.89
CA ILE A 93 10.52 8.59 -13.41
C ILE A 93 11.06 7.78 -14.58
N PRO A 94 12.27 7.16 -14.46
CA PRO A 94 12.83 6.33 -15.52
C PRO A 94 11.93 5.15 -15.84
N ILE A 95 11.58 5.00 -17.11
CA ILE A 95 10.73 3.92 -17.62
C ILE A 95 11.38 3.20 -18.80
N ARG A 96 10.95 1.98 -19.04
CA ARG A 96 11.23 1.21 -20.27
C ARG A 96 9.94 1.10 -21.05
N ILE A 97 9.93 1.57 -22.29
CA ILE A 97 8.76 1.43 -23.15
C ILE A 97 8.62 -0.03 -23.57
N ILE A 98 7.50 -0.61 -23.26
CA ILE A 98 7.14 -2.00 -23.59
C ILE A 98 5.73 -2.04 -24.20
N PRO A 99 5.43 -2.99 -25.10
CA PRO A 99 4.14 -3.04 -25.80
C PRO A 99 2.94 -3.30 -24.88
N GLU A 100 3.18 -3.97 -23.74
CA GLU A 100 2.14 -4.38 -22.80
C GLU A 100 1.57 -3.23 -21.97
N ILE A 101 2.28 -2.08 -21.90
CA ILE A 101 1.85 -0.90 -21.15
C ILE A 101 1.53 0.22 -22.13
N THR A 102 0.28 0.62 -22.15
CA THR A 102 -0.26 1.64 -23.07
C THR A 102 -0.81 2.86 -22.32
N ASP A 103 -1.18 3.90 -23.06
CA ASP A 103 -1.81 5.12 -22.54
C ASP A 103 -1.02 5.73 -21.38
N ILE A 104 0.31 5.83 -21.57
CA ILE A 104 1.26 6.24 -20.53
C ILE A 104 1.07 7.73 -20.22
N PRO A 105 0.70 8.10 -18.97
CA PRO A 105 0.67 9.49 -18.53
C PRO A 105 2.09 10.07 -18.41
N HIS A 106 2.20 11.38 -18.20
CA HIS A 106 3.47 11.97 -17.78
C HIS A 106 3.74 11.60 -16.31
N ILE A 107 4.79 10.84 -16.05
CA ILE A 107 5.11 10.29 -14.71
C ILE A 107 6.29 11.03 -14.15
N TRP A 108 6.06 11.89 -13.16
CA TRP A 108 7.10 12.70 -12.54
C TRP A 108 7.32 12.30 -11.08
N ARG A 109 8.56 12.48 -10.63
CA ARG A 109 8.96 12.39 -9.24
C ARG A 109 9.52 13.75 -8.80
N TYR A 110 9.04 14.20 -7.66
CA TYR A 110 9.51 15.42 -7.00
C TYR A 110 9.99 15.06 -5.61
N PHE A 111 11.19 15.52 -5.25
CA PHE A 111 11.66 15.48 -3.87
C PHE A 111 11.42 16.85 -3.26
N VAL A 112 10.56 16.89 -2.24
CA VAL A 112 10.05 18.13 -1.68
C VAL A 112 10.24 18.19 -0.17
N ARG A 113 10.44 19.40 0.34
CA ARG A 113 10.52 19.70 1.78
C ARG A 113 9.54 20.80 2.13
N PRO A 114 8.60 20.60 3.08
CA PRO A 114 7.69 21.65 3.53
C PRO A 114 8.43 22.89 4.03
N LEU A 115 7.97 24.08 3.67
CA LEU A 115 8.55 25.33 4.14
C LEU A 115 8.13 25.61 5.59
N ASN A 116 9.10 25.77 6.48
CA ASN A 116 8.86 26.07 7.91
C ASN A 116 8.00 27.31 8.12
N SER A 117 8.15 28.35 7.28
CA SER A 117 7.32 29.55 7.32
C SER A 117 5.84 29.27 7.06
N VAL A 118 5.54 28.30 6.18
CA VAL A 118 4.18 27.89 5.86
C VAL A 118 3.59 27.04 6.99
N LEU A 119 4.36 26.08 7.51
CA LEU A 119 3.95 25.28 8.66
C LEU A 119 3.61 26.15 9.88
N ALA A 120 4.50 27.11 10.20
CA ALA A 120 4.27 28.05 11.31
C ALA A 120 3.04 28.93 11.09
N ARG A 121 2.83 29.45 9.88
CA ARG A 121 1.65 30.28 9.53
C ARG A 121 0.35 29.49 9.65
N LEU A 122 0.34 28.22 9.21
CA LEU A 122 -0.86 27.36 9.21
C LEU A 122 -1.07 26.64 10.54
N GLN A 123 -0.09 26.66 11.44
CA GLN A 123 -0.07 25.92 12.71
C GLN A 123 -0.31 24.41 12.50
N LEU A 124 0.31 23.84 11.45
CA LEU A 124 0.23 22.43 11.11
C LEU A 124 1.57 21.74 11.35
N ASP A 125 1.51 20.47 11.75
CA ASP A 125 2.68 19.61 11.67
C ASP A 125 2.96 19.24 10.20
N GLU A 126 4.19 18.83 9.94
CA GLU A 126 4.70 18.51 8.61
C GLU A 126 3.87 17.46 7.89
N LYS A 127 3.53 16.34 8.58
CA LYS A 127 2.79 15.24 7.99
C LYS A 127 1.34 15.63 7.65
N GLU A 128 0.69 16.37 8.52
CA GLU A 128 -0.68 16.87 8.26
C GLU A 128 -0.70 17.83 7.07
N PHE A 129 0.31 18.73 6.96
CA PHE A 129 0.43 19.63 5.82
C PHE A 129 0.63 18.87 4.51
N VAL A 130 1.53 17.89 4.49
CA VAL A 130 1.77 17.03 3.31
C VAL A 130 0.51 16.24 2.93
N ALA A 131 -0.15 15.62 3.89
CA ALA A 131 -1.38 14.86 3.65
C ALA A 131 -2.49 15.75 3.05
N ARG A 132 -2.69 16.96 3.57
CA ARG A 132 -3.65 17.93 3.00
C ARG A 132 -3.27 18.35 1.59
N THR A 133 -1.99 18.58 1.32
CA THR A 133 -1.54 18.93 -0.03
C THR A 133 -1.81 17.81 -1.03
N VAL A 134 -1.56 16.55 -0.65
CA VAL A 134 -1.90 15.39 -1.48
C VAL A 134 -3.40 15.35 -1.78
N MET A 135 -4.26 15.52 -0.76
CA MET A 135 -5.71 15.56 -0.94
C MET A 135 -6.11 16.72 -1.86
N ASP A 136 -5.54 17.91 -1.66
CA ASP A 136 -5.84 19.10 -2.47
C ASP A 136 -5.46 18.93 -3.94
N ILE A 137 -4.28 18.37 -4.23
CA ILE A 137 -3.87 18.07 -5.60
C ILE A 137 -4.85 17.06 -6.23
N ASN A 138 -5.10 15.95 -5.55
CA ASN A 138 -5.91 14.87 -6.08
C ASN A 138 -7.40 15.25 -6.29
N THR A 139 -7.92 16.21 -5.52
CA THR A 139 -9.34 16.61 -5.62
C THR A 139 -9.57 17.90 -6.40
N LYS A 140 -8.63 18.85 -6.36
CA LYS A 140 -8.82 20.19 -6.92
C LYS A 140 -8.14 20.38 -8.26
N LEU A 141 -7.05 19.65 -8.55
CA LEU A 141 -6.28 19.77 -9.79
C LEU A 141 -6.61 18.62 -10.74
N LYS A 142 -7.58 18.88 -11.63
CA LYS A 142 -7.98 17.89 -12.63
C LYS A 142 -6.82 17.55 -13.58
N GLY A 143 -6.53 16.26 -13.73
CA GLY A 143 -5.44 15.77 -14.59
C GLY A 143 -4.10 15.61 -13.87
N ALA A 144 -4.05 15.85 -12.55
CA ALA A 144 -2.92 15.51 -11.69
C ALA A 144 -3.35 14.49 -10.62
N TYR A 145 -2.50 13.50 -10.36
CA TYR A 145 -2.77 12.50 -9.31
C TYR A 145 -1.48 12.09 -8.61
N VAL A 146 -1.37 12.48 -7.33
CA VAL A 146 -0.27 12.06 -6.45
C VAL A 146 -0.54 10.62 -6.00
N PHE A 147 0.31 9.68 -6.40
CA PHE A 147 0.16 8.27 -6.07
C PHE A 147 1.24 7.74 -5.11
N SER A 148 2.22 8.58 -4.74
CA SER A 148 3.22 8.33 -3.70
C SER A 148 3.60 9.65 -3.05
N SER A 149 3.81 9.68 -1.72
CA SER A 149 4.09 10.93 -1.01
C SER A 149 4.87 10.72 0.30
N GLY A 150 5.54 9.58 0.48
CA GLY A 150 6.32 9.27 1.69
C GLY A 150 7.79 9.63 1.56
N LYS A 151 8.54 9.49 2.67
CA LYS A 151 9.99 9.68 2.73
C LYS A 151 10.74 8.38 2.47
N ASN A 152 11.78 8.44 1.63
CA ASN A 152 12.63 7.29 1.29
C ASN A 152 11.82 6.05 0.84
N MET A 153 10.72 6.29 0.14
CA MET A 153 9.85 5.25 -0.37
C MET A 153 9.18 5.69 -1.67
N GLY A 154 8.63 4.75 -2.41
CA GLY A 154 7.86 5.05 -3.61
C GLY A 154 6.89 3.95 -3.97
N THR A 155 5.80 4.32 -4.63
CA THR A 155 4.89 3.40 -5.29
C THR A 155 5.06 3.49 -6.81
N PHE A 156 4.87 2.36 -7.48
CA PHE A 156 4.99 2.22 -8.93
C PHE A 156 3.78 1.42 -9.40
N LYS A 157 2.92 2.00 -10.23
CA LYS A 157 1.68 1.35 -10.65
C LYS A 157 1.27 1.75 -12.07
N ALA A 158 0.60 0.84 -12.75
CA ALA A 158 0.10 1.04 -14.11
C ALA A 158 -1.08 0.11 -14.41
N VAL A 159 -1.73 0.33 -15.55
CA VAL A 159 -2.60 -0.67 -16.17
C VAL A 159 -1.71 -1.68 -16.87
N GLY A 160 -1.73 -2.92 -16.42
CA GLY A 160 -0.90 -4.03 -16.89
C GLY A 160 -0.79 -5.14 -15.86
N TYR A 161 -0.20 -6.26 -16.24
CA TYR A 161 0.17 -7.30 -15.30
C TYR A 161 1.34 -6.83 -14.41
N PRO A 162 1.45 -7.28 -13.15
CA PRO A 162 2.49 -6.79 -12.25
C PRO A 162 3.91 -7.02 -12.79
N GLU A 163 4.19 -8.15 -13.42
CA GLU A 163 5.50 -8.41 -14.02
C GLU A 163 5.86 -7.44 -15.14
N ASP A 164 4.85 -6.98 -15.92
CA ASP A 164 5.04 -5.97 -16.97
C ASP A 164 5.26 -4.59 -16.35
N VAL A 165 4.48 -4.25 -15.30
CA VAL A 165 4.65 -3.00 -14.56
C VAL A 165 6.03 -2.93 -13.91
N GLY A 166 6.53 -4.02 -13.35
CA GLY A 166 7.89 -4.09 -12.79
C GLY A 166 8.97 -3.81 -13.84
N ARG A 167 8.86 -4.45 -15.02
CA ARG A 167 9.77 -4.22 -16.16
C ARG A 167 9.68 -2.80 -16.71
N PHE A 168 8.46 -2.26 -16.80
CA PHE A 168 8.20 -0.90 -17.25
C PHE A 168 8.91 0.14 -16.40
N TYR A 169 8.81 0.05 -15.08
CA TYR A 169 9.47 0.96 -14.14
C TYR A 169 10.91 0.61 -13.83
N ARG A 170 11.48 -0.42 -14.46
CA ARG A 170 12.88 -0.86 -14.26
C ARG A 170 13.17 -1.16 -12.79
N LEU A 171 12.24 -1.83 -12.10
CA LEU A 171 12.34 -2.01 -10.65
C LEU A 171 13.51 -2.90 -10.24
N GLU A 172 14.08 -3.68 -11.16
CA GLU A 172 15.33 -4.42 -10.96
C GLU A 172 16.55 -3.50 -10.68
N GLU A 173 16.46 -2.21 -10.99
CA GLU A 173 17.51 -1.21 -10.76
C GLU A 173 17.35 -0.46 -9.43
N TYR A 174 16.20 -0.62 -8.74
CA TYR A 174 15.98 -0.06 -7.41
C TYR A 174 16.32 -1.08 -6.34
N GLU A 175 16.85 -0.59 -5.22
CA GLU A 175 17.11 -1.40 -4.04
C GLU A 175 16.34 -0.87 -2.84
N GLY A 176 15.59 -1.75 -2.16
CA GLY A 176 14.80 -1.42 -0.97
C GLY A 176 14.85 -2.53 0.06
N TYR A 177 14.66 -2.20 1.33
CA TYR A 177 14.62 -3.20 2.40
C TYR A 177 13.26 -3.88 2.55
N SER A 178 12.21 -3.28 1.98
CA SER A 178 10.86 -3.83 1.99
C SER A 178 10.17 -3.54 0.66
N TRP A 179 9.50 -4.55 0.12
CA TRP A 179 8.75 -4.50 -1.13
C TRP A 179 7.36 -5.09 -0.92
N THR A 180 6.34 -4.48 -1.51
CA THR A 180 5.00 -5.07 -1.68
C THR A 180 4.60 -5.05 -3.15
N ALA A 181 3.79 -6.01 -3.57
CA ALA A 181 3.31 -6.14 -4.95
C ALA A 181 1.82 -6.48 -4.99
N HIS A 182 1.17 -6.07 -6.06
CA HIS A 182 -0.24 -6.34 -6.32
C HIS A 182 -0.50 -6.62 -7.79
N GLY A 183 -1.28 -7.67 -8.07
CA GLY A 183 -1.91 -7.94 -9.35
C GLY A 183 -3.43 -7.80 -9.22
N ARG A 184 -4.00 -6.87 -9.97
CA ARG A 184 -5.42 -6.48 -9.84
C ARG A 184 -6.33 -7.39 -10.66
N TYR A 185 -7.48 -7.73 -10.07
CA TYR A 185 -8.62 -8.30 -10.75
C TYR A 185 -9.88 -7.51 -10.35
N PRO A 186 -10.13 -6.34 -10.95
CA PRO A 186 -11.28 -5.52 -10.60
C PRO A 186 -12.58 -6.18 -11.05
N THR A 187 -13.60 -6.11 -10.20
CA THR A 187 -14.94 -6.62 -10.49
C THR A 187 -15.91 -5.52 -10.92
N ASN A 188 -15.77 -4.32 -10.36
CA ASN A 188 -16.74 -3.24 -10.50
C ASN A 188 -16.16 -1.89 -10.98
N THR A 189 -14.84 -1.79 -11.15
CA THR A 189 -14.18 -0.54 -11.54
C THR A 189 -13.35 -0.71 -12.80
N PRO A 190 -13.33 0.29 -13.72
CA PRO A 190 -12.51 0.22 -14.91
C PRO A 190 -11.01 0.15 -14.59
N GLY A 191 -10.23 -0.38 -15.52
CA GLY A 191 -8.78 -0.28 -15.46
C GLY A 191 -8.33 1.13 -15.79
N TRP A 192 -7.65 1.81 -14.86
CA TRP A 192 -6.98 3.08 -15.07
C TRP A 192 -5.79 3.22 -14.12
N TRP A 193 -4.81 4.06 -14.49
CA TRP A 193 -3.53 4.13 -13.79
C TRP A 193 -3.66 4.44 -12.30
N GLY A 194 -4.45 5.45 -11.93
CA GLY A 194 -4.66 5.83 -10.54
C GLY A 194 -5.39 4.76 -9.71
N GLY A 195 -6.26 3.97 -10.34
CA GLY A 195 -7.01 2.89 -9.68
C GLY A 195 -6.21 1.59 -9.47
N ALA A 196 -4.99 1.48 -10.03
CA ALA A 196 -4.10 0.36 -9.72
C ALA A 196 -3.58 0.48 -8.28
N HIS A 197 -3.25 -0.66 -7.65
CA HIS A 197 -2.60 -0.68 -6.34
C HIS A 197 -1.06 -0.57 -6.49
N PRO A 198 -0.32 -0.18 -5.44
CA PRO A 198 -0.75 0.20 -4.09
C PRO A 198 -1.47 1.55 -4.03
N PHE A 199 -2.29 1.73 -2.98
CA PHE A 199 -2.71 3.05 -2.53
C PHE A 199 -1.75 3.53 -1.45
N ALA A 200 -1.45 4.83 -1.44
CA ALA A 200 -0.47 5.41 -0.53
C ALA A 200 -0.94 6.77 0.01
N LEU A 201 -0.62 7.03 1.26
CA LEU A 201 -0.65 8.36 1.85
C LEU A 201 0.52 8.47 2.82
N LEU A 202 1.40 9.46 2.61
CA LEU A 202 2.66 9.56 3.35
C LEU A 202 3.44 8.23 3.27
N ASP A 203 3.92 7.75 4.42
CA ASP A 203 4.71 6.52 4.53
C ASP A 203 3.88 5.23 4.52
N THR A 204 2.55 5.35 4.51
CA THR A 204 1.66 4.18 4.54
C THR A 204 1.26 3.78 3.13
N THR A 205 1.48 2.51 2.78
CA THR A 205 0.98 1.91 1.53
C THR A 205 0.12 0.69 1.82
N VAL A 206 -0.91 0.48 1.00
CA VAL A 206 -1.80 -0.68 1.13
C VAL A 206 -1.98 -1.38 -0.21
N VAL A 207 -1.80 -2.68 -0.21
CA VAL A 207 -2.28 -3.58 -1.27
C VAL A 207 -3.34 -4.51 -0.69
N HIS A 208 -4.37 -4.80 -1.48
CA HIS A 208 -5.57 -5.49 -1.02
C HIS A 208 -6.01 -6.57 -2.01
N ASN A 209 -6.20 -7.77 -1.50
CA ASN A 209 -6.86 -8.87 -2.19
C ASN A 209 -8.20 -9.15 -1.51
N GLY A 210 -9.29 -8.70 -2.09
CA GLY A 210 -10.61 -8.90 -1.54
C GLY A 210 -11.64 -7.90 -2.03
N GLU A 211 -12.75 -7.85 -1.33
CA GLU A 211 -13.84 -6.91 -1.55
C GLU A 211 -14.57 -6.63 -0.24
N ILE A 212 -14.73 -5.34 0.09
CA ILE A 212 -15.25 -4.91 1.39
C ILE A 212 -16.73 -4.59 1.28
N SER A 213 -17.58 -5.30 2.02
CA SER A 213 -19.00 -5.01 2.10
C SER A 213 -19.34 -3.77 2.94
N SER A 214 -18.41 -3.31 3.80
CA SER A 214 -18.58 -2.11 4.64
C SER A 214 -18.09 -0.82 3.98
N TYR A 215 -17.72 -0.83 2.70
CA TYR A 215 -17.12 0.27 1.96
C TYR A 215 -17.82 1.63 2.19
N ASP A 216 -19.12 1.71 1.94
CA ASP A 216 -19.86 2.98 2.07
C ASP A 216 -19.90 3.52 3.50
N ALA A 217 -20.03 2.64 4.50
CA ALA A 217 -20.02 3.04 5.91
C ALA A 217 -18.64 3.55 6.33
N ASN A 218 -17.59 2.83 5.95
CA ASN A 218 -16.21 3.21 6.23
C ASN A 218 -15.85 4.53 5.53
N ARG A 219 -16.21 4.68 4.24
CA ARG A 219 -15.96 5.90 3.47
C ARG A 219 -16.60 7.12 4.12
N ARG A 220 -17.92 7.06 4.38
CA ARG A 220 -18.66 8.19 5.00
C ARG A 220 -18.08 8.58 6.35
N PHE A 221 -17.63 7.60 7.13
CA PHE A 221 -17.03 7.88 8.43
C PHE A 221 -15.68 8.59 8.27
N ILE A 222 -14.79 8.10 7.39
CA ILE A 222 -13.45 8.68 7.25
C ILE A 222 -13.47 10.06 6.58
N GLU A 223 -14.43 10.32 5.69
CA GLU A 223 -14.64 11.62 5.06
C GLU A 223 -14.96 12.72 6.09
N MET A 224 -15.60 12.39 7.23
CA MET A 224 -15.85 13.36 8.32
C MET A 224 -14.56 13.89 8.97
N PHE A 225 -13.44 13.23 8.78
CA PHE A 225 -12.13 13.60 9.31
C PHE A 225 -11.21 14.26 8.28
N GLY A 226 -11.78 14.72 7.15
CA GLY A 226 -11.08 15.51 6.15
C GLY A 226 -10.34 14.69 5.08
N TYR A 227 -10.66 13.42 4.92
CA TYR A 227 -10.20 12.62 3.79
C TYR A 227 -11.20 12.72 2.63
N SER A 228 -10.71 12.63 1.39
CA SER A 228 -11.53 12.56 0.17
C SER A 228 -11.31 11.22 -0.50
N CYS A 229 -12.39 10.47 -0.72
CA CYS A 229 -12.34 9.12 -1.30
C CYS A 229 -12.94 9.15 -2.72
N ASP A 230 -12.20 9.74 -3.66
CA ASP A 230 -12.69 10.05 -5.01
C ASP A 230 -12.40 8.92 -6.03
N LEU A 231 -11.58 7.93 -5.67
CA LEU A 231 -11.18 6.85 -6.57
C LEU A 231 -12.18 5.68 -6.58
N LEU A 232 -13.20 5.75 -5.74
CA LEU A 232 -14.28 4.76 -5.64
C LEU A 232 -13.78 3.33 -5.42
N THR A 233 -12.71 3.17 -4.66
CA THR A 233 -12.11 1.88 -4.33
C THR A 233 -12.00 1.71 -2.81
N ASP A 234 -12.29 0.50 -2.37
CA ASP A 234 -12.21 0.11 -0.97
C ASP A 234 -10.79 0.20 -0.40
N THR A 235 -9.78 -0.02 -1.20
CA THR A 235 -8.38 0.05 -0.77
C THR A 235 -7.94 1.48 -0.46
N GLU A 236 -8.44 2.48 -1.18
CA GLU A 236 -8.24 3.89 -0.83
C GLU A 236 -8.77 4.17 0.58
N VAL A 237 -9.99 3.72 0.85
CA VAL A 237 -10.65 3.89 2.16
C VAL A 237 -9.85 3.19 3.26
N ILE A 238 -9.38 1.95 3.04
CA ILE A 238 -8.53 1.24 4.01
C ILE A 238 -7.24 2.03 4.30
N THR A 239 -6.62 2.58 3.27
CA THR A 239 -5.38 3.37 3.41
C THR A 239 -5.62 4.57 4.33
N TYR A 240 -6.71 5.28 4.14
CA TYR A 240 -7.07 6.44 4.97
C TYR A 240 -7.52 6.05 6.37
N ILE A 241 -8.18 4.91 6.57
CA ILE A 241 -8.46 4.36 7.90
C ILE A 241 -7.17 4.11 8.68
N ILE A 242 -6.18 3.49 8.04
CA ILE A 242 -4.89 3.19 8.68
C ILE A 242 -4.15 4.48 9.03
N ASP A 243 -4.10 5.45 8.12
CA ASP A 243 -3.51 6.76 8.39
C ASP A 243 -4.22 7.48 9.55
N TYR A 244 -5.55 7.48 9.56
CA TYR A 244 -6.34 8.10 10.63
C TYR A 244 -6.07 7.45 11.98
N LEU A 245 -6.14 6.12 12.08
CA LEU A 245 -5.92 5.39 13.32
C LEU A 245 -4.46 5.51 13.80
N GLY A 246 -3.49 5.37 12.90
CA GLY A 246 -2.07 5.42 13.23
C GLY A 246 -1.57 6.84 13.44
N ARG A 247 -1.66 7.70 12.43
CA ARG A 247 -1.06 9.04 12.47
C ARG A 247 -1.86 10.02 13.33
N LYS A 248 -3.20 10.09 13.15
CA LYS A 248 -4.02 11.07 13.88
C LYS A 248 -4.36 10.63 15.30
N LEU A 249 -4.54 9.34 15.55
CA LEU A 249 -4.93 8.83 16.85
C LEU A 249 -3.81 8.11 17.63
N GLY A 250 -2.68 7.83 16.99
CA GLY A 250 -1.52 7.21 17.64
C GLY A 250 -1.67 5.72 17.98
N LEU A 251 -2.60 5.01 17.34
CA LEU A 251 -2.76 3.57 17.57
C LEU A 251 -1.59 2.79 16.95
N THR A 252 -1.17 1.76 17.65
CA THR A 252 -0.18 0.79 17.14
C THR A 252 -0.78 -0.08 16.04
N TYR A 253 0.04 -0.67 15.18
CA TYR A 253 -0.45 -1.58 14.12
C TYR A 253 -1.20 -2.79 14.67
N SER A 254 -0.87 -3.27 15.88
CA SER A 254 -1.64 -4.31 16.56
C SER A 254 -3.05 -3.84 16.94
N GLU A 255 -3.18 -2.61 17.41
CA GLU A 255 -4.49 -2.00 17.73
C GLU A 255 -5.30 -1.71 16.46
N ILE A 256 -4.65 -1.19 15.42
CA ILE A 256 -5.25 -0.98 14.09
C ILE A 256 -5.82 -2.30 13.55
N ALA A 257 -5.07 -3.40 13.64
CA ALA A 257 -5.55 -4.72 13.24
C ALA A 257 -6.80 -5.14 14.04
N ASN A 258 -6.81 -4.88 15.37
CA ASN A 258 -7.97 -5.16 16.23
C ASN A 258 -9.19 -4.24 15.97
N VAL A 259 -9.00 -3.09 15.32
CA VAL A 259 -10.09 -2.25 14.82
C VAL A 259 -10.60 -2.78 13.49
N ILE A 260 -9.71 -2.96 12.52
CA ILE A 260 -10.05 -3.33 11.14
C ILE A 260 -10.65 -4.75 11.09
N ALA A 261 -9.98 -5.73 11.71
CA ALA A 261 -10.43 -7.12 11.81
C ALA A 261 -10.91 -7.45 13.23
N ALA A 262 -11.80 -6.63 13.78
CA ALA A 262 -12.23 -6.71 15.17
C ALA A 262 -12.62 -8.15 15.58
N PRO A 263 -12.05 -8.71 16.67
CA PRO A 263 -12.36 -10.05 17.14
C PRO A 263 -13.84 -10.24 17.45
N PHE A 264 -14.35 -11.47 17.35
CA PHE A 264 -15.72 -11.79 17.75
C PHE A 264 -15.92 -11.58 19.24
N TRP A 265 -17.13 -11.21 19.66
CA TRP A 265 -17.46 -11.05 21.09
C TRP A 265 -17.14 -12.29 21.90
N SER A 266 -17.45 -13.47 21.38
CA SER A 266 -17.11 -14.75 22.03
C SER A 266 -15.60 -14.99 22.20
N THR A 267 -14.76 -14.34 21.40
CA THR A 267 -13.30 -14.34 21.53
C THR A 267 -12.85 -13.33 22.60
N ILE A 268 -13.45 -12.14 22.58
CA ILE A 268 -13.16 -11.06 23.55
C ILE A 268 -13.53 -11.50 24.97
N GLU A 269 -14.68 -12.15 25.15
CA GLU A 269 -15.14 -12.64 26.46
C GLU A 269 -14.22 -13.66 27.11
N LYS A 270 -13.42 -14.38 26.32
CA LYS A 270 -12.45 -15.38 26.81
C LYS A 270 -11.10 -14.80 27.17
N GLN A 271 -10.86 -13.50 26.92
CA GLN A 271 -9.60 -12.85 27.23
C GLN A 271 -9.49 -12.51 28.72
N GLU A 272 -8.24 -12.34 29.17
CA GLU A 272 -7.95 -11.80 30.50
C GLU A 272 -8.63 -10.43 30.69
N PRO A 273 -9.03 -10.05 31.91
CA PRO A 273 -9.87 -8.88 32.17
C PRO A 273 -9.36 -7.59 31.53
N LYS A 274 -8.08 -7.30 31.61
CA LYS A 274 -7.45 -6.09 31.03
C LYS A 274 -7.52 -6.09 29.51
N GLU A 275 -7.21 -7.21 28.88
CA GLU A 275 -7.25 -7.34 27.42
C GLU A 275 -8.70 -7.33 26.89
N ARG A 276 -9.63 -7.95 27.61
CA ARG A 276 -11.06 -7.91 27.33
C ARG A 276 -11.59 -6.47 27.35
N GLU A 277 -11.23 -5.68 28.36
CA GLU A 277 -11.61 -4.27 28.46
C GLU A 277 -11.05 -3.47 27.28
N ARG A 278 -9.76 -3.63 26.95
CA ARG A 278 -9.10 -2.97 25.81
C ARG A 278 -9.77 -3.29 24.48
N LEU A 279 -10.00 -4.57 24.18
CA LEU A 279 -10.64 -5.00 22.93
C LEU A 279 -12.12 -4.57 22.85
N THR A 280 -12.83 -4.57 23.99
CA THR A 280 -14.19 -4.05 24.09
C THR A 280 -14.23 -2.56 23.77
N TYR A 281 -13.31 -1.79 24.33
CA TYR A 281 -13.17 -0.35 24.03
C TYR A 281 -12.91 -0.12 22.55
N LEU A 282 -11.88 -0.74 21.96
CA LEU A 282 -11.54 -0.57 20.55
C LEU A 282 -12.72 -0.90 19.64
N ARG A 283 -13.42 -2.02 19.90
CA ARG A 283 -14.52 -2.47 19.10
C ARG A 283 -15.75 -1.55 19.17
N ASN A 284 -16.02 -0.94 20.32
CA ASN A 284 -17.12 0.00 20.50
C ASN A 284 -16.77 1.41 19.97
N ALA A 285 -15.57 1.92 20.31
CA ALA A 285 -15.15 3.26 19.93
C ALA A 285 -14.97 3.40 18.39
N PHE A 286 -14.51 2.35 17.73
CA PHE A 286 -14.20 2.35 16.30
C PHE A 286 -15.08 1.41 15.47
N ALA A 287 -16.31 1.17 15.91
CA ALA A 287 -17.24 0.25 15.22
C ALA A 287 -17.44 0.59 13.73
N SER A 288 -17.46 1.88 13.38
CA SER A 288 -17.63 2.36 12.00
C SER A 288 -16.38 2.18 11.12
N LEU A 289 -15.23 1.84 11.71
CA LEU A 289 -13.97 1.57 11.02
C LEU A 289 -13.66 0.07 10.92
N MET A 290 -14.52 -0.78 11.48
CA MET A 290 -14.43 -2.22 11.27
C MET A 290 -14.68 -2.53 9.80
N VAL A 291 -13.77 -3.28 9.20
CA VAL A 291 -13.85 -3.72 7.81
C VAL A 291 -14.53 -5.09 7.76
N THR A 292 -15.60 -5.20 6.97
CA THR A 292 -16.32 -6.45 6.75
C THR A 292 -16.24 -6.88 5.30
N GLY A 293 -16.30 -8.19 5.06
CA GLY A 293 -16.10 -8.81 3.76
C GLY A 293 -14.79 -9.61 3.71
N PRO A 294 -14.53 -10.33 2.60
CA PRO A 294 -13.30 -11.08 2.42
C PRO A 294 -12.13 -10.14 2.09
N PHE A 295 -11.08 -10.13 2.91
CA PHE A 295 -9.86 -9.38 2.61
C PHE A 295 -8.58 -10.03 3.09
N SER A 296 -7.52 -9.79 2.34
CA SER A 296 -6.11 -9.88 2.74
C SER A 296 -5.44 -8.59 2.38
N ILE A 297 -4.80 -7.92 3.33
CA ILE A 297 -4.05 -6.69 3.11
C ILE A 297 -2.59 -6.83 3.50
N LEU A 298 -1.72 -6.15 2.77
CA LEU A 298 -0.35 -5.85 3.18
C LEU A 298 -0.23 -4.35 3.33
N VAL A 299 0.22 -3.93 4.50
CA VAL A 299 0.43 -2.53 4.85
C VAL A 299 1.92 -2.30 5.02
N GLY A 300 2.52 -1.62 4.04
CA GLY A 300 3.90 -1.16 4.16
C GLY A 300 3.95 0.18 4.89
N TYR A 301 5.00 0.37 5.68
CA TYR A 301 5.30 1.63 6.37
C TYR A 301 6.79 1.76 6.65
N THR A 302 7.25 2.97 6.93
CA THR A 302 8.66 3.19 7.26
C THR A 302 9.07 2.34 8.47
N GLY A 303 10.04 1.46 8.25
CA GLY A 303 10.55 0.55 9.29
C GLY A 303 9.77 -0.72 9.51
N GLY A 304 8.75 -1.05 8.66
CA GLY A 304 8.03 -2.29 8.85
C GLY A 304 6.99 -2.64 7.79
N LEU A 305 6.32 -3.74 8.07
CA LEU A 305 5.24 -4.31 7.27
C LEU A 305 4.21 -4.98 8.18
N MET A 306 2.94 -4.78 7.93
CA MET A 306 1.86 -5.54 8.55
C MET A 306 1.08 -6.32 7.48
N ALA A 307 0.82 -7.60 7.73
CA ALA A 307 -0.11 -8.40 6.94
C ALA A 307 -1.31 -8.79 7.81
N LEU A 308 -2.51 -8.71 7.24
CA LEU A 308 -3.74 -8.97 7.97
C LEU A 308 -4.79 -9.59 7.05
N ASN A 309 -5.41 -10.69 7.50
CA ASN A 309 -6.61 -11.26 6.90
C ASN A 309 -7.89 -10.75 7.60
N ASP A 310 -9.00 -10.83 6.89
CA ASP A 310 -10.29 -10.73 7.53
C ASP A 310 -10.46 -11.76 8.66
N ARG A 311 -11.32 -11.45 9.63
CA ARG A 311 -11.51 -12.28 10.84
C ARG A 311 -12.02 -13.70 10.60
N LEU A 312 -12.56 -13.99 9.41
CA LEU A 312 -13.02 -15.31 8.99
C LEU A 312 -11.99 -16.04 8.10
N LYS A 313 -10.93 -15.33 7.68
CA LYS A 313 -9.92 -15.81 6.76
C LYS A 313 -10.51 -16.32 5.44
N LEU A 314 -11.32 -15.49 4.80
CA LEU A 314 -11.96 -15.79 3.53
C LEU A 314 -10.99 -15.64 2.33
N ARG A 315 -9.85 -14.97 2.52
CA ARG A 315 -8.77 -14.88 1.54
C ARG A 315 -7.53 -15.63 2.02
N SER A 316 -6.80 -16.21 1.07
CA SER A 316 -5.55 -16.91 1.35
C SER A 316 -4.42 -15.94 1.67
N MET A 317 -3.56 -16.32 2.59
CA MET A 317 -2.28 -15.68 2.88
C MET A 317 -1.36 -16.71 3.50
N VAL A 318 -0.11 -16.73 3.04
CA VAL A 318 0.97 -17.59 3.52
C VAL A 318 2.15 -16.70 3.87
N VAL A 319 2.84 -17.04 4.94
CA VAL A 319 4.04 -16.35 5.42
C VAL A 319 5.19 -17.35 5.48
N GLY A 320 6.35 -16.95 4.96
CA GLY A 320 7.59 -17.71 5.02
C GLY A 320 8.69 -16.90 5.70
N GLU A 321 9.60 -17.54 6.40
CA GLU A 321 10.80 -16.93 6.98
C GLU A 321 12.04 -17.69 6.52
N LYS A 322 13.08 -16.94 6.17
CA LYS A 322 14.43 -17.43 5.93
C LYS A 322 15.44 -16.41 6.42
N ASP A 323 16.27 -16.79 7.38
CA ASP A 323 17.25 -15.91 8.03
C ASP A 323 16.59 -14.61 8.53
N ASP A 324 17.06 -13.43 8.09
CA ASP A 324 16.51 -12.11 8.42
C ASP A 324 15.26 -11.72 7.61
N THR A 325 14.90 -12.51 6.60
CA THR A 325 13.91 -12.11 5.59
C THR A 325 12.57 -12.80 5.80
N VAL A 326 11.50 -12.00 5.73
CA VAL A 326 10.10 -12.47 5.78
C VAL A 326 9.45 -12.26 4.43
N TYR A 327 8.78 -13.31 3.97
CA TYR A 327 8.05 -13.39 2.71
C TYR A 327 6.58 -13.58 3.00
N ILE A 328 5.71 -12.85 2.33
CA ILE A 328 4.26 -12.98 2.49
C ILE A 328 3.61 -12.97 1.11
N ALA A 329 2.68 -13.88 0.84
CA ALA A 329 1.99 -13.92 -0.44
C ALA A 329 0.59 -14.53 -0.32
N SER A 330 -0.21 -14.31 -1.36
CA SER A 330 -1.50 -15.00 -1.52
C SER A 330 -1.33 -16.51 -1.65
N GLU A 331 -0.23 -16.97 -2.24
CA GLU A 331 0.05 -18.37 -2.49
C GLU A 331 1.51 -18.73 -2.18
N GLU A 332 1.75 -19.97 -1.72
CA GLU A 332 3.10 -20.45 -1.37
C GLU A 332 4.04 -20.47 -2.58
N CYS A 333 3.54 -20.78 -3.79
CA CYS A 333 4.35 -20.80 -5.00
C CYS A 333 5.06 -19.46 -5.27
N ALA A 334 4.42 -18.33 -4.92
CA ALA A 334 5.01 -17.01 -5.04
C ALA A 334 6.23 -16.80 -4.13
N ILE A 335 6.23 -17.42 -2.96
CA ILE A 335 7.38 -17.41 -2.04
C ILE A 335 8.45 -18.39 -2.54
N ARG A 336 8.07 -19.61 -2.91
CA ARG A 336 9.00 -20.68 -3.30
C ARG A 336 9.80 -20.35 -4.57
N VAL A 337 9.26 -19.56 -5.49
CA VAL A 337 9.97 -19.16 -6.72
C VAL A 337 11.17 -18.25 -6.44
N ILE A 338 11.12 -17.49 -5.34
CA ILE A 338 12.18 -16.56 -4.94
C ILE A 338 13.03 -17.11 -3.77
N GLN A 339 12.44 -17.92 -2.90
CA GLN A 339 13.11 -18.60 -1.78
C GLN A 339 12.61 -20.05 -1.65
N PRO A 340 13.29 -21.01 -2.29
CA PRO A 340 12.89 -22.43 -2.26
C PRO A 340 12.98 -23.06 -0.87
N GLU A 341 13.99 -22.69 -0.07
CA GLU A 341 14.24 -23.23 1.27
C GLU A 341 13.84 -22.22 2.34
N LEU A 342 12.88 -22.59 3.17
CA LEU A 342 12.35 -21.75 4.25
C LEU A 342 12.61 -22.41 5.61
N ASP A 343 12.96 -21.59 6.60
CA ASP A 343 13.11 -22.04 7.98
C ASP A 343 11.74 -22.25 8.63
N LYS A 344 10.76 -21.44 8.22
CA LYS A 344 9.39 -21.51 8.70
C LYS A 344 8.40 -21.14 7.59
N LEU A 345 7.28 -21.86 7.59
CA LEU A 345 6.16 -21.58 6.67
C LEU A 345 4.84 -21.78 7.45
N TRP A 346 3.95 -20.79 7.40
CA TRP A 346 2.65 -20.89 8.05
C TRP A 346 1.60 -20.01 7.37
N ALA A 347 0.35 -20.27 7.72
CA ALA A 347 -0.77 -19.42 7.33
C ALA A 347 -1.35 -18.76 8.59
N PRO A 348 -1.35 -17.41 8.69
CA PRO A 348 -1.92 -16.70 9.84
C PRO A 348 -3.39 -17.04 10.03
N LYS A 349 -3.90 -16.98 11.27
CA LYS A 349 -5.33 -17.11 11.55
C LYS A 349 -6.10 -15.87 11.08
N GLY A 350 -7.41 -16.01 10.94
CA GLY A 350 -8.28 -14.88 10.63
C GLY A 350 -8.19 -13.80 11.72
N GLY A 351 -7.97 -12.54 11.31
CA GLY A 351 -7.80 -11.40 12.20
C GLY A 351 -6.48 -11.36 12.97
N GLU A 352 -5.58 -12.33 12.77
CA GLU A 352 -4.25 -12.35 13.38
C GLU A 352 -3.26 -11.53 12.53
N PRO A 353 -2.73 -10.40 13.02
CA PRO A 353 -1.76 -9.62 12.27
C PRO A 353 -0.38 -10.29 12.30
N VAL A 354 0.29 -10.26 11.16
CA VAL A 354 1.75 -10.53 11.08
C VAL A 354 2.43 -9.17 10.96
N ILE A 355 3.12 -8.76 12.01
CA ILE A 355 3.82 -7.46 12.06
C ILE A 355 5.32 -7.75 12.04
N VAL A 356 6.00 -7.20 11.04
CA VAL A 356 7.45 -7.31 10.87
C VAL A 356 8.05 -5.92 10.97
N CYS A 357 8.95 -5.72 11.92
CA CYS A 357 9.68 -4.47 12.10
C CYS A 357 11.16 -4.67 11.80
N LEU A 358 11.82 -3.59 11.36
CA LEU A 358 13.27 -3.56 11.30
C LEU A 358 13.84 -3.73 12.71
N LEU A 359 14.87 -4.55 12.81
CA LEU A 359 15.69 -4.65 14.01
C LEU A 359 16.61 -3.42 14.02
N TYR A 360 16.28 -2.42 14.84
CA TYR A 360 17.18 -1.29 15.02
C TYR A 360 18.43 -1.78 15.73
N THR A 361 19.50 -1.98 15.00
CA THR A 361 20.84 -1.91 15.60
C THR A 361 21.07 -0.44 15.88
N SER A 362 21.21 -0.08 17.17
CA SER A 362 21.66 1.26 17.53
C SER A 362 22.88 1.61 16.71
N PRO A 363 22.93 2.80 16.06
CA PRO A 363 24.15 3.21 15.39
C PRO A 363 25.27 3.19 16.42
N SER A 364 26.29 2.36 16.16
CA SER A 364 27.56 2.33 16.89
C SER A 364 28.34 3.61 16.66
#